data_5dfdbe024bc64487d72ff90ac90c61e1
#
_entry.id   5dfdbe024bc64487d72ff90ac90c61e1
#
_cell.length_a   1.000
_cell.length_b   1.000
_cell.length_c   1.000
_cell.angle_alpha   90.00
_cell.angle_beta   90.00
_cell.angle_gamma   90.00
#
_symmetry.space_group_name_H-M   'P 1'
#
loop_
_entity.id
_entity.type
_entity.pdbx_description
1 polymer ?
#
loop_
_entity_poly.entity_id
_entity_poly.type
_entity_poly.pdbx_seq_one_letter_code
_entity_poly.pdbx_strand_id
1 'polypeptide(L)'
;LDMGLVNKVVPLDKLEDEYVQWAEEMMQLSPLALRMIKAGLNAELDGQAGIQELAGDATLLYYLTDEAQEGKNAFLEKRKPDFKQYPKFP
;
A
#
# COMPACT_ATOMS: atom_id res chain seq x y z
N LEU A 1 -24.14 13.87 9.69
CA LEU A 1 -23.65 14.36 8.42
C LEU A 1 -23.09 15.78 8.56
N ASP A 2 -23.90 16.77 8.98
CA ASP A 2 -23.49 18.18 9.07
C ASP A 2 -22.31 18.45 10.03
N MET A 3 -22.16 17.60 11.04
CA MET A 3 -21.02 17.64 11.98
C MET A 3 -19.74 16.99 11.42
N GLY A 4 -19.77 16.44 10.22
CA GLY A 4 -18.61 15.75 9.63
C GLY A 4 -18.27 14.38 10.24
N LEU A 5 -19.12 13.82 11.11
CA LEU A 5 -18.88 12.53 11.76
C LEU A 5 -19.09 11.34 10.82
N VAL A 6 -20.01 11.47 9.89
CA VAL A 6 -20.36 10.43 8.90
C VAL A 6 -20.44 11.03 7.50
N ASN A 7 -20.12 10.26 6.48
CA ASN A 7 -20.12 10.70 5.09
C ASN A 7 -21.51 10.65 4.45
N LYS A 8 -22.37 9.73 4.90
CA LYS A 8 -23.72 9.55 4.36
C LYS A 8 -24.66 9.02 5.42
N VAL A 9 -25.92 9.40 5.33
CA VAL A 9 -27.00 8.89 6.17
C VAL A 9 -28.10 8.35 5.25
N VAL A 10 -28.53 7.13 5.51
CA VAL A 10 -29.57 6.44 4.73
C VAL A 10 -30.56 5.75 5.67
N PRO A 11 -31.79 5.45 5.23
CA PRO A 11 -32.70 4.60 5.98
C PRO A 11 -32.08 3.24 6.29
N LEU A 12 -32.45 2.63 7.41
CA LEU A 12 -31.84 1.38 7.89
C LEU A 12 -32.00 0.23 6.87
N ASP A 13 -33.15 0.15 6.20
CA ASP A 13 -33.44 -0.84 5.17
C ASP A 13 -32.60 -0.67 3.89
N LYS A 14 -31.91 0.47 3.72
CA LYS A 14 -31.02 0.79 2.60
C LYS A 14 -29.54 0.74 2.96
N LEU A 15 -29.22 0.51 4.22
CA LEU A 15 -27.84 0.57 4.69
C LEU A 15 -26.95 -0.48 4.01
N GLU A 16 -27.44 -1.70 3.87
CA GLU A 16 -26.69 -2.79 3.24
C GLU A 16 -26.41 -2.51 1.77
N ASP A 17 -27.41 -2.11 1.01
CA ASP A 17 -27.25 -1.75 -0.41
C ASP A 17 -26.21 -0.63 -0.58
N GLU A 18 -26.25 0.35 0.31
CA GLU A 18 -25.36 1.50 0.23
C GLU A 18 -23.89 1.16 0.52
N TYR A 19 -23.61 0.38 1.57
CA TYR A 19 -22.20 0.03 1.84
C TYR A 19 -21.64 -0.95 0.80
N VAL A 20 -22.46 -1.83 0.23
CA VAL A 20 -22.05 -2.71 -0.88
C VAL A 20 -21.69 -1.86 -2.10
N GLN A 21 -22.50 -0.88 -2.46
CA GLN A 21 -22.19 0.02 -3.56
C GLN A 21 -20.86 0.75 -3.34
N TRP A 22 -20.61 1.28 -2.15
CA TRP A 22 -19.35 1.94 -1.83
C TRP A 22 -18.15 0.99 -1.92
N ALA A 23 -18.33 -0.25 -1.46
CA ALA A 23 -17.28 -1.27 -1.58
C ALA A 23 -16.96 -1.59 -3.04
N GLU A 24 -18.00 -1.72 -3.88
CA GLU A 24 -17.83 -1.96 -5.32
C GLU A 24 -17.13 -0.80 -6.03
N GLU A 25 -17.46 0.45 -5.68
CA GLU A 25 -16.77 1.64 -6.20
C GLU A 25 -15.29 1.65 -5.81
N MET A 26 -14.97 1.33 -4.54
CA MET A 26 -13.59 1.22 -4.08
C MET A 26 -12.82 0.09 -4.78
N MET A 27 -13.47 -1.05 -5.05
CA MET A 27 -12.84 -2.18 -5.76
C MET A 27 -12.49 -1.89 -7.23
N GLN A 28 -13.00 -0.80 -7.81
CA GLN A 28 -12.60 -0.33 -9.14
C GLN A 28 -11.24 0.40 -9.12
N LEU A 29 -10.73 0.74 -7.95
CA LEU A 29 -9.44 1.40 -7.78
C LEU A 29 -8.30 0.38 -7.63
N SER A 30 -7.06 0.83 -7.79
CA SER A 30 -5.89 -0.03 -7.63
C SER A 30 -5.82 -0.65 -6.23
N PRO A 31 -5.81 -2.00 -6.09
CA PRO A 31 -5.70 -2.65 -4.79
C PRO A 31 -4.43 -2.26 -4.02
N LEU A 32 -3.33 -2.09 -4.74
CA LEU A 32 -2.06 -1.67 -4.15
C LEU A 32 -2.15 -0.24 -3.60
N ALA A 33 -2.73 0.68 -4.38
CA ALA A 33 -2.91 2.06 -3.94
C ALA A 33 -3.79 2.15 -2.68
N LEU A 34 -4.90 1.40 -2.63
CA LEU A 34 -5.78 1.33 -1.46
C LEU A 34 -5.04 0.81 -0.23
N ARG A 35 -4.24 -0.25 -0.38
CA ARG A 35 -3.43 -0.81 0.71
C ARG A 35 -2.44 0.21 1.25
N MET A 36 -1.70 0.88 0.37
CA MET A 36 -0.68 1.87 0.77
C MET A 36 -1.31 3.08 1.45
N ILE A 37 -2.43 3.58 0.94
CA ILE A 37 -3.18 4.69 1.55
C ILE A 37 -3.64 4.30 2.96
N LYS A 38 -4.23 3.12 3.12
CA LYS A 38 -4.70 2.64 4.43
C LYS A 38 -3.56 2.48 5.43
N ALA A 39 -2.45 1.87 5.03
CA ALA A 39 -1.27 1.72 5.86
C ALA A 39 -0.70 3.09 6.28
N GLY A 40 -0.60 4.03 5.35
CA GLY A 40 -0.13 5.39 5.64
C GLY A 40 -1.02 6.16 6.62
N LEU A 41 -2.34 6.07 6.46
CA LEU A 41 -3.30 6.73 7.35
C LEU A 41 -3.32 6.13 8.76
N ASN A 42 -3.06 4.83 8.89
CA ASN A 42 -3.08 4.14 10.18
C ASN A 42 -1.71 4.19 10.90
N ALA A 43 -0.63 4.53 10.22
CA ALA A 43 0.74 4.46 10.75
C ALA A 43 0.92 5.22 12.07
N GLU A 44 0.30 6.38 12.22
CA GLU A 44 0.37 7.18 13.45
C GLU A 44 -0.31 6.46 14.63
N LEU A 45 -1.48 5.88 14.40
CA LEU A 45 -2.26 5.20 15.44
C LEU A 45 -1.66 3.85 15.82
N ASP A 46 -1.13 3.13 14.84
CA ASP A 46 -0.49 1.82 15.02
C ASP A 46 0.96 1.96 15.51
N GLY A 47 1.51 3.16 15.53
CA GLY A 47 2.85 3.45 16.02
C GLY A 47 3.94 2.67 15.28
N GLN A 48 4.88 2.11 16.02
CA GLN A 48 6.01 1.34 15.46
C GLN A 48 5.55 0.15 14.60
N ALA A 49 4.48 -0.53 14.97
CA ALA A 49 3.92 -1.65 14.21
C ALA A 49 3.42 -1.19 12.83
N GLY A 50 2.75 -0.04 12.75
CA GLY A 50 2.29 0.53 11.48
C GLY A 50 3.43 0.91 10.54
N ILE A 51 4.52 1.47 11.09
CA ILE A 51 5.73 1.79 10.33
C ILE A 51 6.40 0.51 9.80
N GLN A 52 6.46 -0.54 10.60
CA GLN A 52 7.01 -1.84 10.18
C GLN A 52 6.17 -2.48 9.08
N GLU A 53 4.85 -2.40 9.14
CA GLU A 53 3.97 -2.89 8.07
C GLU A 53 4.22 -2.14 6.76
N LEU A 54 4.29 -0.82 6.80
CA LEU A 54 4.59 0.01 5.63
C LEU A 54 5.97 -0.31 5.06
N ALA A 55 6.99 -0.47 5.90
CA ALA A 55 8.33 -0.85 5.49
C ALA A 55 8.37 -2.26 4.88
N GLY A 56 7.59 -3.21 5.41
CA GLY A 56 7.42 -4.55 4.87
C GLY A 56 6.81 -4.53 3.47
N ASP A 57 5.76 -3.75 3.26
CA ASP A 57 5.13 -3.56 1.94
C ASP A 57 6.11 -2.94 0.93
N ALA A 58 6.88 -1.93 1.33
CA ALA A 58 7.93 -1.32 0.50
C ALA A 58 9.03 -2.34 0.13
N THR A 59 9.41 -3.20 1.07
CA THR A 59 10.39 -4.27 0.84
C THR A 59 9.88 -5.29 -0.18
N LEU A 60 8.60 -5.68 -0.11
CA LEU A 60 8.00 -6.57 -1.10
C LEU A 60 8.01 -5.95 -2.50
N LEU A 61 7.70 -4.65 -2.61
CA LEU A 61 7.79 -3.92 -3.87
C LEU A 61 9.21 -3.89 -4.41
N TYR A 62 10.22 -3.70 -3.54
CA TYR A 62 11.63 -3.74 -3.92
C TYR A 62 12.00 -5.10 -4.53
N TYR A 63 11.57 -6.22 -3.93
CA TYR A 63 11.87 -7.55 -4.46
C TYR A 63 11.31 -7.81 -5.87
N LEU A 64 10.34 -7.04 -6.33
CA LEU A 64 9.79 -7.12 -7.67
C LEU A 64 10.57 -6.30 -8.71
N THR A 65 11.62 -5.58 -8.29
CA THR A 65 12.43 -4.72 -9.16
C THR A 65 13.63 -5.45 -9.77
N ASP A 66 14.11 -4.95 -10.90
CA ASP A 66 15.34 -5.40 -11.53
C ASP A 66 16.56 -5.12 -10.63
N GLU A 67 16.52 -4.07 -9.83
CA GLU A 67 17.57 -3.74 -8.85
C GLU A 67 17.73 -4.85 -7.82
N ALA A 68 16.64 -5.40 -7.30
CA ALA A 68 16.68 -6.54 -6.39
C ALA A 68 17.21 -7.81 -7.07
N GLN A 69 16.87 -8.03 -8.34
CA GLN A 69 17.42 -9.16 -9.12
C GLN A 69 18.91 -9.02 -9.36
N GLU A 70 19.41 -7.80 -9.61
CA GLU A 70 20.86 -7.54 -9.71
C GLU A 70 21.57 -7.91 -8.41
N GLY A 71 21.06 -7.48 -7.26
CA GLY A 71 21.64 -7.81 -5.96
C GLY A 71 21.72 -9.32 -5.72
N LYS A 72 20.63 -10.03 -6.00
CA LYS A 72 20.57 -11.48 -5.91
C LYS A 72 21.54 -12.19 -6.85
N ASN A 73 21.58 -11.80 -8.13
CA ASN A 73 22.42 -12.43 -9.14
C ASN A 73 23.90 -12.17 -8.85
N ALA A 74 24.27 -10.95 -8.47
CA ALA A 74 25.62 -10.61 -8.07
C ALA A 74 26.11 -11.48 -6.90
N PHE A 75 25.25 -11.73 -5.91
CA PHE A 75 25.56 -12.60 -4.78
C PHE A 75 25.81 -14.05 -5.23
N LEU A 76 24.94 -14.60 -6.08
CA LEU A 76 25.07 -15.97 -6.60
C LEU A 76 26.32 -16.13 -7.47
N GLU A 77 26.63 -15.14 -8.28
CA GLU A 77 27.77 -15.10 -9.19
C GLU A 77 29.09 -14.70 -8.50
N LYS A 78 29.03 -14.36 -7.21
CA LYS A 78 30.18 -13.93 -6.39
C LYS A 78 30.91 -12.70 -6.99
N ARG A 79 30.19 -11.79 -7.58
CA ARG A 79 30.66 -10.51 -8.11
C ARG A 79 30.09 -9.33 -7.34
N LYS A 80 30.66 -8.15 -7.54
CA LYS A 80 30.08 -6.91 -7.00
C LYS A 80 28.82 -6.55 -7.80
N PRO A 81 27.72 -6.13 -7.15
CA PRO A 81 26.54 -5.64 -7.85
C PRO A 81 26.83 -4.28 -8.50
N ASP A 82 26.22 -4.04 -9.64
CA ASP A 82 26.25 -2.76 -10.34
C ASP A 82 24.93 -2.02 -10.18
N PHE A 83 24.76 -1.35 -9.03
CA PHE A 83 23.56 -0.52 -8.77
C PHE A 83 23.60 0.86 -9.41
N LYS A 84 24.70 1.26 -10.07
CA LYS A 84 24.80 2.57 -10.71
C LYS A 84 23.92 2.70 -11.94
N GLN A 85 23.57 1.58 -12.57
CA GLN A 85 22.71 1.52 -13.73
C GLN A 85 21.23 1.83 -13.41
N TYR A 86 20.85 1.75 -12.15
CA TYR A 86 19.45 1.97 -11.72
C TYR A 86 19.22 3.43 -11.32
N PRO A 87 18.02 3.98 -11.60
CA PRO A 87 17.70 5.35 -11.22
C PRO A 87 17.66 5.48 -9.70
N LYS A 88 18.21 6.58 -9.20
CA LYS A 88 18.11 6.92 -7.78
C LYS A 88 16.85 7.75 -7.59
N PHE A 89 15.83 7.11 -7.08
CA PHE A 89 14.62 7.81 -6.64
C PHE A 89 14.82 8.42 -5.25
N PRO A 90 14.17 9.55 -5.01
CA PRO A 90 14.17 10.17 -3.69
C PRO A 90 13.46 9.28 -2.70
#